data_06d3e04cadf31d68016460adb653dbff
#
_entry.id   06d3e04cadf31d68016460adb653dbff
#
_cell.length_a   1.000
_cell.length_b   1.000
_cell.length_c   1.000
_cell.angle_alpha   90.00
_cell.angle_beta   90.00
_cell.angle_gamma   90.00
#
_symmetry.space_group_name_H-M   'P 1'
#
loop_
_entity.id
_entity.type
_entity.pdbx_description
1 polymer ?
#
loop_
_entity_poly.entity_id
_entity_poly.type
_entity_poly.pdbx_seq_one_letter_code
_entity_poly.pdbx_strand_id
1 'polypeptide(L)'
;MSATLLEPVVADRTAATVARLREIAQGDAWGVLEWSNPAEPFIRPVGGRLAAYHHGALVLDLLVRCDDPRPGTTERFRTVSAALARGLSRLGVDARVGELAGEYCPGDWSVHAGGRHKLVGTGQRLVRDAFLFTAVVVVGDPQPLADAMAEAYDCMGLPLDPRTVGSVAQDVPGVTLSDVEDVLGAALAEVVPASGPDLVGTRVLTEAWDPR
;
A
#
# COMPACT_ATOMS: atom_id res chain seq x y z
N MET A 1 -8.58 15.69 21.87
CA MET A 1 -8.59 16.02 20.44
C MET A 1 -9.99 15.76 19.91
N SER A 2 -10.61 16.74 19.26
CA SER A 2 -12.03 16.65 18.90
C SER A 2 -12.19 15.78 17.65
N ALA A 3 -12.95 14.70 17.75
CA ALA A 3 -13.31 13.80 16.65
C ALA A 3 -13.93 14.53 15.44
N THR A 4 -14.42 15.73 15.65
CA THR A 4 -15.14 16.54 14.65
C THR A 4 -14.24 17.06 13.51
N LEU A 5 -12.92 17.16 13.71
CA LEU A 5 -11.98 17.63 12.68
C LEU A 5 -11.45 16.50 11.76
N LEU A 6 -11.55 15.26 12.20
CA LEU A 6 -11.04 14.10 11.45
C LEU A 6 -12.07 13.53 10.48
N GLU A 7 -13.36 13.62 10.79
CA GLU A 7 -14.42 13.04 9.97
C GLU A 7 -14.49 13.58 8.53
N PRO A 8 -14.36 14.89 8.26
CA PRO A 8 -14.48 15.41 6.90
C PRO A 8 -13.32 14.93 5.99
N VAL A 9 -12.08 14.92 6.50
CA VAL A 9 -10.91 14.52 5.71
C VAL A 9 -10.94 13.03 5.41
N VAL A 10 -11.33 12.22 6.38
CA VAL A 10 -11.54 10.78 6.24
C VAL A 10 -12.65 10.47 5.23
N ALA A 11 -13.77 11.17 5.33
CA ALA A 11 -14.89 11.00 4.43
C ALA A 11 -14.53 11.39 2.98
N ASP A 12 -13.81 12.48 2.79
CA ASP A 12 -13.41 12.98 1.48
C ASP A 12 -12.49 11.99 0.75
N ARG A 13 -11.47 11.46 1.42
CA ARG A 13 -10.55 10.50 0.79
C ARG A 13 -11.26 9.22 0.37
N THR A 14 -12.01 8.61 1.27
CA THR A 14 -12.72 7.37 0.96
C THR A 14 -13.79 7.62 -0.11
N ALA A 15 -14.53 8.73 -0.02
CA ALA A 15 -15.54 9.12 -1.02
C ALA A 15 -14.90 9.36 -2.39
N ALA A 16 -13.78 10.10 -2.46
CA ALA A 16 -13.07 10.35 -3.71
C ALA A 16 -12.53 9.06 -4.35
N THR A 17 -11.93 8.16 -3.55
CA THR A 17 -11.46 6.87 -4.06
C THR A 17 -12.61 6.02 -4.59
N VAL A 18 -13.73 5.95 -3.87
CA VAL A 18 -14.91 5.19 -4.30
C VAL A 18 -15.56 5.82 -5.52
N ALA A 19 -15.62 7.16 -5.60
CA ALA A 19 -16.12 7.86 -6.77
C ALA A 19 -15.26 7.56 -8.00
N ARG A 20 -13.93 7.67 -7.89
CA ARG A 20 -12.99 7.38 -8.96
C ARG A 20 -13.07 5.92 -9.41
N LEU A 21 -13.19 4.99 -8.47
CA LEU A 21 -13.35 3.57 -8.79
C LEU A 21 -14.65 3.30 -9.57
N ARG A 22 -15.74 4.03 -9.26
CA ARG A 22 -17.01 3.93 -10.00
C ARG A 22 -16.92 4.53 -11.41
N GLU A 23 -16.22 5.65 -11.57
CA GLU A 23 -15.96 6.24 -12.89
C GLU A 23 -15.19 5.26 -13.78
N ILE A 24 -14.15 4.62 -13.25
CA ILE A 24 -13.36 3.60 -13.97
C ILE A 24 -14.23 2.40 -14.34
N ALA A 25 -15.12 1.96 -13.47
CA ALA A 25 -16.06 0.88 -13.76
C ALA A 25 -17.01 1.19 -14.94
N GLN A 26 -17.29 2.46 -15.18
CA GLN A 26 -18.18 2.92 -16.27
C GLN A 26 -17.42 3.20 -17.59
N GLY A 27 -16.10 3.28 -17.56
CA GLY A 27 -15.24 3.59 -18.71
C GLY A 27 -14.18 2.50 -18.95
N ASP A 28 -13.29 2.75 -19.92
CA ASP A 28 -12.15 1.85 -20.21
C ASP A 28 -10.86 2.33 -19.55
N ALA A 29 -11.00 3.12 -18.47
CA ALA A 29 -9.88 3.81 -17.85
C ALA A 29 -9.22 3.00 -16.74
N TRP A 30 -7.94 3.17 -16.62
CA TRP A 30 -7.13 2.90 -15.45
C TRP A 30 -6.88 4.19 -14.67
N GLY A 31 -6.59 4.09 -13.40
CA GLY A 31 -6.18 5.25 -12.62
C GLY A 31 -5.32 4.88 -11.43
N VAL A 32 -4.36 5.72 -11.13
CA VAL A 32 -3.62 5.73 -9.87
C VAL A 32 -4.09 6.94 -9.09
N LEU A 33 -4.41 6.77 -7.82
CA LEU A 33 -4.83 7.85 -6.93
C LEU A 33 -3.68 8.24 -6.02
N GLU A 34 -3.50 9.56 -5.91
CA GLU A 34 -2.55 10.15 -4.97
C GLU A 34 -3.21 10.55 -3.67
N TRP A 35 -2.46 10.41 -2.61
CA TRP A 35 -2.86 10.85 -1.28
C TRP A 35 -1.72 11.53 -0.55
N SER A 36 -1.97 12.73 -0.07
CA SER A 36 -1.08 13.49 0.81
C SER A 36 -1.77 13.74 2.14
N ASN A 37 -1.23 13.32 3.18
CA ASN A 37 -1.19 13.82 4.54
C ASN A 37 -0.93 12.70 5.56
N PRO A 38 0.27 12.60 6.11
CA PRO A 38 0.68 11.46 6.94
C PRO A 38 0.26 11.53 8.41
N ALA A 39 -0.24 12.65 8.89
CA ALA A 39 -0.41 12.86 10.33
C ALA A 39 -1.81 12.56 10.88
N GLU A 40 -2.78 12.21 10.04
CA GLU A 40 -4.17 12.05 10.46
C GLU A 40 -4.66 10.60 10.26
N PRO A 41 -5.32 10.00 11.26
CA PRO A 41 -5.94 8.71 11.11
C PRO A 41 -7.11 8.81 10.11
N PHE A 42 -7.19 7.87 9.18
CA PHE A 42 -8.30 7.78 8.23
C PHE A 42 -8.72 6.33 8.01
N ILE A 43 -9.96 6.15 7.56
CA ILE A 43 -10.47 4.85 7.15
C ILE A 43 -10.02 4.62 5.71
N ARG A 44 -9.10 3.69 5.51
CA ARG A 44 -8.65 3.35 4.16
C ARG A 44 -9.77 2.65 3.36
N PRO A 45 -9.76 2.79 2.03
CA PRO A 45 -10.83 2.23 1.19
C PRO A 45 -10.77 0.70 1.05
N VAL A 46 -9.72 0.06 1.56
CA VAL A 46 -9.51 -1.39 1.52
C VAL A 46 -9.60 -2.01 2.91
N GLY A 47 -9.78 -3.32 2.98
CA GLY A 47 -9.90 -4.05 4.25
C GLY A 47 -8.58 -4.19 5.02
N GLY A 48 -8.62 -4.95 6.11
CA GLY A 48 -7.50 -5.24 6.98
C GLY A 48 -7.52 -4.45 8.29
N ARG A 49 -6.48 -4.64 9.11
CA ARG A 49 -6.29 -3.96 10.39
C ARG A 49 -5.57 -2.61 10.19
N LEU A 50 -5.28 -1.92 11.29
CA LEU A 50 -4.51 -0.68 11.26
C LEU A 50 -3.14 -0.89 10.59
N ALA A 51 -2.75 0.09 9.79
CA ALA A 51 -1.43 0.25 9.22
C ALA A 51 -1.08 1.73 9.24
N ALA A 52 0.16 2.07 9.53
CA ALA A 52 0.67 3.42 9.47
C ALA A 52 1.64 3.57 8.29
N TYR A 53 1.71 4.76 7.73
CA TYR A 53 2.71 5.15 6.75
C TYR A 53 2.93 6.65 6.78
N HIS A 54 4.07 7.09 6.30
CA HIS A 54 4.50 8.49 6.30
C HIS A 54 5.08 8.87 4.93
N HIS A 55 5.62 10.07 4.80
CA HIS A 55 6.23 10.58 3.57
C HIS A 55 7.38 9.72 3.00
N GLY A 56 7.98 8.84 3.78
CA GLY A 56 8.95 7.84 3.35
C GLY A 56 8.30 6.51 2.91
N ALA A 57 7.01 6.47 2.67
CA ALA A 57 6.29 5.31 2.15
C ALA A 57 5.71 5.61 0.76
N LEU A 58 5.66 4.57 -0.07
CA LEU A 58 5.04 4.59 -1.39
C LEU A 58 3.68 3.90 -1.31
N VAL A 59 2.63 4.55 -1.79
CA VAL A 59 1.31 3.95 -1.94
C VAL A 59 1.04 3.72 -3.43
N LEU A 60 0.76 2.48 -3.78
CA LEU A 60 0.47 2.04 -5.14
C LEU A 60 -1.00 1.63 -5.21
N ASP A 61 -1.80 2.37 -5.97
CA ASP A 61 -3.21 2.08 -6.19
C ASP A 61 -3.44 1.66 -7.65
N LEU A 62 -3.85 0.41 -7.84
CA LEU A 62 -4.26 -0.13 -9.13
C LEU A 62 -5.79 -0.14 -9.20
N LEU A 63 -6.35 0.69 -10.06
CA LEU A 63 -7.79 0.73 -10.32
C LEU A 63 -8.04 0.10 -11.70
N VAL A 64 -8.79 -0.98 -11.70
CA VAL A 64 -9.00 -1.78 -12.91
C VAL A 64 -10.47 -2.08 -13.11
N ARG A 65 -10.95 -1.83 -14.33
CA ARG A 65 -12.25 -2.28 -14.77
C ARG A 65 -12.22 -3.78 -15.09
N CYS A 66 -13.23 -4.51 -14.62
CA CYS A 66 -13.48 -5.90 -15.03
C CYS A 66 -14.95 -6.27 -14.76
N ASP A 67 -15.54 -7.10 -15.60
CA ASP A 67 -16.97 -7.42 -15.57
C ASP A 67 -17.42 -8.09 -14.25
N ASP A 68 -16.60 -8.97 -13.69
CA ASP A 68 -16.80 -9.50 -12.33
C ASP A 68 -15.45 -9.57 -11.59
N PRO A 69 -15.20 -8.69 -10.63
CA PRO A 69 -13.94 -8.66 -9.90
C PRO A 69 -13.79 -9.77 -8.85
N ARG A 70 -14.87 -10.46 -8.47
CA ARG A 70 -14.88 -11.41 -7.35
C ARG A 70 -14.03 -12.67 -7.60
N PRO A 71 -14.15 -13.37 -8.72
CA PRO A 71 -13.41 -14.61 -8.94
C PRO A 71 -11.89 -14.45 -8.95
N GLY A 72 -11.39 -13.29 -9.38
CA GLY A 72 -9.96 -13.01 -9.48
C GLY A 72 -9.28 -12.51 -8.21
N THR A 73 -9.99 -12.42 -7.06
CA THR A 73 -9.46 -11.76 -5.85
C THR A 73 -8.16 -12.39 -5.35
N THR A 74 -8.11 -13.68 -5.14
CA THR A 74 -6.92 -14.39 -4.67
C THR A 74 -5.79 -14.35 -5.70
N GLU A 75 -6.13 -14.52 -6.96
CA GLU A 75 -5.14 -14.50 -8.06
C GLU A 75 -4.47 -13.12 -8.19
N ARG A 76 -5.22 -12.04 -8.02
CA ARG A 76 -4.65 -10.68 -8.00
C ARG A 76 -3.68 -10.48 -6.84
N PHE A 77 -4.04 -10.92 -5.64
CA PHE A 77 -3.11 -10.88 -4.52
C PHE A 77 -1.83 -11.65 -4.83
N ARG A 78 -1.96 -12.88 -5.29
CA ARG A 78 -0.82 -13.74 -5.64
C ARG A 78 0.09 -13.09 -6.70
N THR A 79 -0.50 -12.61 -7.78
CA THR A 79 0.22 -12.07 -8.94
C THR A 79 0.89 -10.73 -8.63
N VAL A 80 0.14 -9.81 -8.00
CA VAL A 80 0.67 -8.47 -7.69
C VAL A 80 1.71 -8.55 -6.58
N SER A 81 1.47 -9.29 -5.49
CA SER A 81 2.46 -9.42 -4.42
C SER A 81 3.75 -10.09 -4.90
N ALA A 82 3.65 -11.09 -5.79
CA ALA A 82 4.82 -11.70 -6.42
C ALA A 82 5.58 -10.70 -7.31
N ALA A 83 4.88 -9.84 -8.06
CA ALA A 83 5.51 -8.80 -8.86
C ALA A 83 6.23 -7.77 -7.97
N LEU A 84 5.59 -7.31 -6.88
CA LEU A 84 6.21 -6.40 -5.92
C LEU A 84 7.47 -7.00 -5.29
N ALA A 85 7.43 -8.28 -4.88
CA ALA A 85 8.60 -8.96 -4.35
C ALA A 85 9.72 -9.06 -5.39
N ARG A 86 9.42 -9.40 -6.66
CA ARG A 86 10.42 -9.41 -7.74
C ARG A 86 11.02 -8.03 -7.98
N GLY A 87 10.19 -6.97 -7.97
CA GLY A 87 10.67 -5.60 -8.10
C GLY A 87 11.67 -5.24 -7.01
N LEU A 88 11.33 -5.47 -5.74
CA LEU A 88 12.24 -5.22 -4.61
C LEU A 88 13.50 -6.08 -4.67
N SER A 89 13.40 -7.32 -5.16
CA SER A 89 14.57 -8.18 -5.34
C SER A 89 15.57 -7.63 -6.36
N ARG A 90 15.15 -6.81 -7.34
CA ARG A 90 16.06 -6.13 -8.28
C ARG A 90 16.93 -5.07 -7.59
N LEU A 91 16.51 -4.58 -6.43
CA LEU A 91 17.30 -3.69 -5.58
C LEU A 91 18.27 -4.44 -4.64
N GLY A 92 18.26 -5.77 -4.64
CA GLY A 92 19.08 -6.59 -3.77
C GLY A 92 18.42 -7.04 -2.47
N VAL A 93 17.13 -6.75 -2.28
CA VAL A 93 16.35 -7.20 -1.11
C VAL A 93 16.04 -8.70 -1.24
N ASP A 94 16.20 -9.47 -0.18
CA ASP A 94 15.66 -10.84 -0.08
C ASP A 94 14.13 -10.76 0.14
N ALA A 95 13.41 -10.29 -0.88
CA ALA A 95 11.98 -10.05 -0.80
C ALA A 95 11.19 -11.34 -1.04
N ARG A 96 10.32 -11.68 -0.09
CA ARG A 96 9.48 -12.89 -0.13
C ARG A 96 8.04 -12.56 0.17
N VAL A 97 7.11 -13.28 -0.47
CA VAL A 97 5.67 -13.20 -0.20
C VAL A 97 5.30 -14.19 0.88
N GLY A 98 4.52 -13.75 1.86
CA GLY A 98 3.98 -14.57 2.93
C GLY A 98 3.69 -13.77 4.19
N GLU A 99 2.96 -14.39 5.12
CA GLU A 99 2.74 -13.82 6.44
C GLU A 99 4.03 -13.85 7.27
N LEU A 100 4.26 -12.78 8.01
CA LEU A 100 5.34 -12.69 8.97
C LEU A 100 4.76 -12.73 10.39
N ALA A 101 5.23 -13.68 11.21
CA ALA A 101 4.75 -13.82 12.58
C ALA A 101 4.95 -12.54 13.39
N GLY A 102 3.87 -12.04 14.00
CA GLY A 102 3.87 -10.81 14.78
C GLY A 102 3.77 -9.52 13.97
N GLU A 103 3.57 -9.57 12.65
CA GLU A 103 3.42 -8.37 11.82
C GLU A 103 2.13 -7.59 12.10
N TYR A 104 2.13 -6.30 11.81
CA TYR A 104 0.88 -5.51 11.74
C TYR A 104 0.04 -5.95 10.54
N CYS A 105 -1.29 -5.88 10.68
CA CYS A 105 -2.22 -6.25 9.61
C CYS A 105 -1.78 -7.54 8.89
N PRO A 106 -1.69 -8.70 9.59
CA PRO A 106 -1.13 -9.93 9.06
C PRO A 106 -1.94 -10.45 7.87
N GLY A 107 -1.26 -11.12 6.94
CA GLY A 107 -1.90 -11.72 5.78
C GLY A 107 -0.93 -12.45 4.86
N ASP A 108 -1.42 -13.48 4.19
CA ASP A 108 -0.68 -14.39 3.29
C ASP A 108 0.07 -13.67 2.16
N TRP A 109 -0.29 -12.42 1.88
CA TRP A 109 0.19 -11.64 0.73
C TRP A 109 1.08 -10.46 1.14
N SER A 110 1.52 -10.41 2.38
CA SER A 110 2.56 -9.48 2.82
C SER A 110 3.86 -9.75 2.05
N VAL A 111 4.66 -8.70 1.81
CA VAL A 111 6.04 -8.88 1.33
C VAL A 111 6.98 -8.49 2.45
N HIS A 112 7.93 -9.36 2.75
CA HIS A 112 8.89 -9.18 3.84
C HIS A 112 10.32 -9.43 3.38
N ALA A 113 11.29 -8.84 4.07
CA ALA A 113 12.71 -9.06 3.84
C ALA A 113 13.18 -10.29 4.63
N GLY A 114 13.35 -11.42 3.94
CA GLY A 114 13.96 -12.64 4.48
C GLY A 114 13.36 -13.17 5.78
N GLY A 115 12.07 -12.93 6.05
CA GLY A 115 11.42 -13.34 7.30
C GLY A 115 11.72 -12.44 8.50
N ARG A 116 12.34 -11.26 8.32
CA ARG A 116 12.73 -10.35 9.41
C ARG A 116 11.71 -9.25 9.66
N HIS A 117 11.34 -8.51 8.64
CA HIS A 117 10.42 -7.38 8.74
C HIS A 117 9.60 -7.21 7.46
N LYS A 118 8.41 -6.67 7.62
CA LYS A 118 7.46 -6.41 6.55
C LYS A 118 7.87 -5.16 5.79
N LEU A 119 7.85 -5.27 4.46
CA LEU A 119 8.14 -4.19 3.53
C LEU A 119 6.86 -3.68 2.86
N VAL A 120 5.92 -4.59 2.54
CA VAL A 120 4.72 -4.26 1.80
C VAL A 120 3.48 -4.87 2.46
N GLY A 121 2.50 -4.02 2.69
CA GLY A 121 1.13 -4.43 3.00
C GLY A 121 0.22 -4.25 1.80
N THR A 122 -0.69 -5.20 1.55
CA THR A 122 -1.62 -5.15 0.41
C THR A 122 -3.07 -5.22 0.85
N GLY A 123 -3.97 -4.72 0.00
CA GLY A 123 -5.40 -4.79 0.22
C GLY A 123 -6.18 -4.63 -1.08
N GLN A 124 -7.45 -5.07 -1.08
CA GLN A 124 -8.35 -4.87 -2.22
C GLN A 124 -9.71 -4.33 -1.78
N ARG A 125 -10.34 -3.59 -2.69
CA ARG A 125 -11.76 -3.25 -2.63
C ARG A 125 -12.41 -3.59 -3.95
N LEU A 126 -13.52 -4.30 -3.89
CA LEU A 126 -14.31 -4.63 -5.07
C LEU A 126 -15.54 -3.74 -5.11
N VAL A 127 -15.88 -3.27 -6.30
CA VAL A 127 -17.18 -2.67 -6.63
C VAL A 127 -17.75 -3.39 -7.83
N ARG A 128 -18.96 -3.05 -8.26
CA ARG A 128 -19.48 -3.58 -9.52
C ARG A 128 -18.56 -3.13 -10.65
N ASP A 129 -18.13 -4.08 -11.48
CA ASP A 129 -17.38 -3.87 -12.72
C ASP A 129 -15.99 -3.21 -12.56
N ALA A 130 -15.45 -3.15 -11.32
CA ALA A 130 -14.09 -2.70 -11.08
C ALA A 130 -13.52 -3.17 -9.73
N PHE A 131 -12.20 -3.09 -9.60
CA PHE A 131 -11.52 -3.25 -8.30
C PHE A 131 -10.42 -2.20 -8.10
N LEU A 132 -10.17 -1.91 -6.84
CA LEU A 132 -8.97 -1.24 -6.36
C LEU A 132 -8.08 -2.29 -5.70
N PHE A 133 -6.82 -2.34 -6.10
CA PHE A 133 -5.77 -3.03 -5.37
C PHE A 133 -4.78 -2.00 -4.85
N THR A 134 -4.55 -1.99 -3.54
CA THR A 134 -3.62 -1.05 -2.89
C THR A 134 -2.44 -1.81 -2.32
N ALA A 135 -1.24 -1.28 -2.52
CA ALA A 135 -0.03 -1.71 -1.82
C ALA A 135 0.63 -0.50 -1.14
N VAL A 136 1.04 -0.67 0.11
CA VAL A 136 1.85 0.32 0.85
C VAL A 136 3.23 -0.27 1.04
N VAL A 137 4.25 0.43 0.55
CA VAL A 137 5.66 0.06 0.62
C VAL A 137 6.39 1.04 1.52
N VAL A 138 6.93 0.59 2.63
CA VAL A 138 7.75 1.43 3.51
C VAL A 138 9.18 1.48 2.96
N VAL A 139 9.64 2.65 2.58
CA VAL A 139 10.97 2.85 1.97
C VAL A 139 11.94 3.50 2.94
N GLY A 140 11.54 4.59 3.59
CA GLY A 140 12.38 5.36 4.50
C GLY A 140 12.46 4.78 5.92
N ASP A 141 12.74 5.62 6.91
CA ASP A 141 12.89 5.22 8.32
C ASP A 141 11.60 4.57 8.87
N PRO A 142 11.62 3.31 9.30
CA PRO A 142 10.45 2.63 9.82
C PRO A 142 10.17 2.94 11.30
N GLN A 143 11.10 3.54 12.04
CA GLN A 143 11.00 3.68 13.49
C GLN A 143 9.76 4.48 13.93
N PRO A 144 9.43 5.64 13.33
CA PRO A 144 8.23 6.38 13.71
C PRO A 144 6.94 5.59 13.47
N LEU A 145 6.92 4.72 12.46
CA LEU A 145 5.78 3.84 12.17
C LEU A 145 5.68 2.71 13.19
N ALA A 146 6.82 2.11 13.55
CA ALA A 146 6.87 1.05 14.56
C ALA A 146 6.35 1.55 15.91
N ASP A 147 6.77 2.73 16.34
CA ASP A 147 6.36 3.34 17.61
C ASP A 147 4.85 3.65 17.61
N ALA A 148 4.35 4.31 16.58
CA ALA A 148 2.93 4.64 16.45
C ALA A 148 2.03 3.40 16.36
N MET A 149 2.47 2.37 15.63
CA MET A 149 1.71 1.12 15.53
C MET A 149 1.76 0.31 16.82
N ALA A 150 2.88 0.29 17.53
CA ALA A 150 2.97 -0.40 18.83
C ALA A 150 1.96 0.17 19.82
N GLU A 151 1.89 1.50 19.95
CA GLU A 151 0.93 2.18 20.82
C GLU A 151 -0.52 1.88 20.40
N ALA A 152 -0.82 1.99 19.11
CA ALA A 152 -2.17 1.78 18.60
C ALA A 152 -2.63 0.32 18.74
N TYR A 153 -1.75 -0.66 18.49
CA TYR A 153 -2.06 -2.08 18.64
C TYR A 153 -2.26 -2.47 20.11
N ASP A 154 -1.46 -1.90 21.03
CA ASP A 154 -1.65 -2.06 22.47
C ASP A 154 -3.03 -1.53 22.90
N CYS A 155 -3.40 -0.32 22.50
CA CYS A 155 -4.72 0.26 22.75
C CYS A 155 -5.89 -0.59 22.21
N MET A 156 -5.68 -1.31 21.12
CA MET A 156 -6.68 -2.21 20.52
C MET A 156 -6.67 -3.62 21.15
N GLY A 157 -5.73 -3.93 22.03
CA GLY A 157 -5.53 -5.28 22.57
C GLY A 157 -5.10 -6.30 21.51
N LEU A 158 -4.41 -5.86 20.45
CA LEU A 158 -3.96 -6.71 19.35
C LEU A 158 -2.45 -6.97 19.44
N PRO A 159 -2.00 -8.18 19.12
CA PRO A 159 -0.58 -8.49 19.13
C PRO A 159 0.14 -7.78 17.98
N LEU A 160 1.33 -7.25 18.26
CA LEU A 160 2.30 -6.73 17.31
C LEU A 160 3.71 -6.93 17.88
N ASP A 161 4.64 -7.42 17.07
CA ASP A 161 6.06 -7.29 17.34
C ASP A 161 6.59 -6.06 16.55
N PRO A 162 6.93 -4.95 17.22
CA PRO A 162 7.37 -3.74 16.51
C PRO A 162 8.62 -3.95 15.64
N ARG A 163 9.42 -4.98 15.90
CA ARG A 163 10.61 -5.33 15.08
C ARG A 163 10.24 -5.84 13.69
N THR A 164 8.98 -6.24 13.50
CA THR A 164 8.47 -6.66 12.19
C THR A 164 8.05 -5.49 11.31
N VAL A 165 8.01 -4.28 11.83
CA VAL A 165 7.81 -3.05 11.05
C VAL A 165 9.15 -2.67 10.44
N GLY A 166 9.28 -2.76 9.13
CA GLY A 166 10.53 -2.47 8.47
C GLY A 166 10.40 -1.62 7.21
N SER A 167 11.52 -1.40 6.55
CA SER A 167 11.60 -0.59 5.34
C SER A 167 12.65 -1.12 4.37
N VAL A 168 12.54 -0.70 3.10
CA VAL A 168 13.52 -1.06 2.06
C VAL A 168 14.90 -0.49 2.39
N ALA A 169 14.99 0.70 2.99
CA ALA A 169 16.26 1.33 3.35
C ALA A 169 17.08 0.56 4.39
N GLN A 170 16.45 -0.29 5.19
CA GLN A 170 17.18 -1.17 6.13
C GLN A 170 18.00 -2.26 5.41
N ASP A 171 17.54 -2.70 4.24
CA ASP A 171 18.23 -3.71 3.43
C ASP A 171 19.08 -3.09 2.31
N VAL A 172 18.70 -1.89 1.83
CA VAL A 172 19.37 -1.16 0.75
C VAL A 172 19.68 0.26 1.20
N PRO A 173 20.80 0.49 1.90
CA PRO A 173 21.17 1.83 2.36
C PRO A 173 21.28 2.83 1.22
N GLY A 174 20.64 3.98 1.38
CA GLY A 174 20.65 5.06 0.37
C GLY A 174 19.63 4.92 -0.75
N VAL A 175 18.78 3.87 -0.73
CA VAL A 175 17.67 3.75 -1.67
C VAL A 175 16.72 4.95 -1.55
N THR A 176 16.26 5.44 -2.69
CA THR A 176 15.28 6.53 -2.75
C THR A 176 13.88 6.00 -3.07
N LEU A 177 12.86 6.82 -2.83
CA LEU A 177 11.49 6.52 -3.25
C LEU A 177 11.41 6.28 -4.76
N SER A 178 12.15 7.09 -5.55
CA SER A 178 12.18 6.96 -7.01
C SER A 178 12.77 5.62 -7.46
N ASP A 179 13.85 5.14 -6.84
CA ASP A 179 14.43 3.85 -7.16
C ASP A 179 13.43 2.70 -6.94
N VAL A 180 12.68 2.78 -5.83
CA VAL A 180 11.65 1.80 -5.52
C VAL A 180 10.47 1.90 -6.48
N GLU A 181 10.02 3.12 -6.79
CA GLU A 181 8.96 3.39 -7.77
C GLU A 181 9.28 2.78 -9.13
N ASP A 182 10.48 3.02 -9.64
CA ASP A 182 10.93 2.54 -10.94
C ASP A 182 10.90 1.00 -11.04
N VAL A 183 11.48 0.31 -10.05
CA VAL A 183 11.51 -1.16 -10.08
C VAL A 183 10.13 -1.78 -9.87
N LEU A 184 9.29 -1.17 -9.04
CA LEU A 184 7.92 -1.66 -8.82
C LEU A 184 7.02 -1.37 -10.00
N GLY A 185 7.12 -0.18 -10.60
CA GLY A 185 6.41 0.16 -11.82
C GLY A 185 6.73 -0.79 -12.98
N ALA A 186 8.01 -1.07 -13.20
CA ALA A 186 8.46 -2.03 -14.19
C ALA A 186 7.93 -3.46 -13.91
N ALA A 187 7.98 -3.90 -12.65
CA ALA A 187 7.50 -5.23 -12.26
C ALA A 187 5.97 -5.39 -12.38
N LEU A 188 5.22 -4.33 -12.07
CA LEU A 188 3.78 -4.31 -12.23
C LEU A 188 3.35 -4.29 -13.71
N ALA A 189 4.08 -3.57 -14.56
CA ALA A 189 3.81 -3.56 -16.00
C ALA A 189 3.91 -4.94 -16.65
N GLU A 190 4.66 -5.88 -16.06
CA GLU A 190 4.77 -7.27 -16.54
C GLU A 190 3.49 -8.10 -16.28
N VAL A 191 2.70 -7.74 -15.27
CA VAL A 191 1.56 -8.55 -14.79
C VAL A 191 0.21 -7.87 -14.95
N VAL A 192 0.21 -6.57 -15.16
CA VAL A 192 -1.00 -5.82 -15.45
C VAL A 192 -1.24 -5.83 -16.97
N PRO A 193 -2.41 -6.26 -17.45
CA PRO A 193 -2.66 -6.37 -18.90
C PRO A 193 -2.43 -5.04 -19.61
N ALA A 194 -1.71 -5.08 -20.72
CA ALA A 194 -1.39 -3.93 -21.57
C ALA A 194 -2.62 -3.33 -22.33
N SER A 195 -3.78 -3.92 -22.18
CA SER A 195 -5.04 -3.47 -22.80
C SER A 195 -5.80 -2.51 -21.88
N GLY A 196 -5.22 -1.37 -21.64
CA GLY A 196 -5.82 -0.22 -20.97
C GLY A 196 -4.97 1.00 -21.26
N PRO A 197 -5.53 2.20 -21.29
CA PRO A 197 -4.72 3.39 -21.45
C PRO A 197 -3.71 3.46 -20.31
N ASP A 198 -2.48 3.65 -20.68
CA ASP A 198 -1.28 3.90 -19.90
C ASP A 198 -1.39 3.76 -18.37
N LEU A 199 -0.56 2.89 -17.79
CA LEU A 199 -0.20 2.99 -16.39
C LEU A 199 0.23 4.44 -16.12
N VAL A 200 -0.72 5.26 -15.73
CA VAL A 200 -0.43 6.63 -15.35
C VAL A 200 0.08 6.59 -13.92
N GLY A 201 1.39 6.56 -13.84
CA GLY A 201 2.15 7.06 -12.73
C GLY A 201 1.76 6.59 -11.34
N THR A 202 2.56 5.73 -10.78
CA THR A 202 2.82 5.70 -9.36
C THR A 202 3.20 7.12 -8.95
N ARG A 203 2.54 7.71 -7.98
CA ARG A 203 3.02 8.96 -7.40
C ARG A 203 3.37 8.79 -5.95
N VAL A 204 4.55 9.25 -5.65
CA VAL A 204 5.15 9.30 -4.32
C VAL A 204 4.49 10.43 -3.55
N LEU A 205 4.10 10.18 -2.32
CA LEU A 205 3.68 11.21 -1.38
C LEU A 205 4.92 11.98 -0.90
N THR A 206 5.38 12.95 -1.69
CA THR A 206 6.52 13.79 -1.36
C THR A 206 6.11 15.25 -1.11
N GLU A 207 5.14 15.49 -0.26
CA GLU A 207 5.09 16.82 0.35
C GLU A 207 5.69 16.74 1.75
N ALA A 208 6.73 17.51 1.94
CA ALA A 208 7.43 17.60 3.21
C ALA A 208 6.45 17.99 4.32
N TRP A 209 6.26 17.09 5.26
CA TRP A 209 5.65 17.45 6.53
C TRP A 209 6.60 18.38 7.25
N ASP A 210 6.17 19.63 7.48
CA ASP A 210 6.81 20.59 8.38
C ASP A 210 6.23 20.41 9.79
N PRO A 211 7.01 19.95 10.76
CA PRO A 211 6.52 19.65 12.11
C PRO A 211 6.32 20.91 12.98
N ARG A 212 6.03 22.07 12.41
CA ARG A 212 5.77 23.30 13.18
C ARG A 212 4.32 23.47 13.52
#